data_82c98c4686e6d2f77384f62d7407a7a4
#
_entry.id   82c98c4686e6d2f77384f62d7407a7a4
#
_cell.length_a   1.000
_cell.length_b   1.000
_cell.length_c   1.000
_cell.angle_alpha   90.00
_cell.angle_beta   90.00
_cell.angle_gamma   90.00
#
_symmetry.space_group_name_H-M   'P 1'
#
loop_
_entity.id
_entity.type
_entity.pdbx_description
1 polymer ?
#
loop_
_entity_poly.entity_id
_entity_poly.type
_entity_poly.pdbx_seq_one_letter_code
_entity_poly.pdbx_strand_id
1 'polypeptide(L)'
;MALLSDAVHNLSDFSSLVIAYVADRIGRREVCAANTFGYKRAEILAAVVNVTLLLIIALFIIYKGYERLLHPQPVEGTIVAVLALVGFAANAGSVLILRHDAKDNLNIRGALYHLATDALTSLGVLAAGLVILATGWYPIDSLISFVIAVFIIKGCWDIMKEAVNVLMNGTPYGLNVHHIKEELEKIEGVADIHHVHVWNVSSKSIAFACHVIVADQMLSTVDQLAQRVREKLFCEFGIDHPTLQFETRKYEGVGIYCQGLFCTDMYCPRPSKPHSHD
;
A
#
# COMPACT_ATOMS: atom_id res chain seq x y z
N MET A 1 21.19 -21.03 7.84
CA MET A 1 19.98 -20.21 8.00
C MET A 1 19.96 -19.03 7.05
N ALA A 2 21.04 -18.26 6.95
CA ALA A 2 21.11 -17.14 6.01
C ALA A 2 20.79 -17.56 4.58
N LEU A 3 21.32 -18.70 4.11
CA LEU A 3 20.98 -19.25 2.79
C LEU A 3 19.48 -19.64 2.67
N LEU A 4 18.90 -20.26 3.70
CA LEU A 4 17.47 -20.56 3.70
C LEU A 4 16.64 -19.27 3.67
N SER A 5 17.06 -18.24 4.41
CA SER A 5 16.43 -16.91 4.37
C SER A 5 16.48 -16.32 2.97
N ASP A 6 17.62 -16.36 2.30
CA ASP A 6 17.80 -15.85 0.94
C ASP A 6 16.96 -16.64 -0.08
N ALA A 7 16.96 -17.98 -0.01
CA ALA A 7 16.15 -18.82 -0.89
C ALA A 7 14.64 -18.61 -0.69
N VAL A 8 14.20 -18.46 0.56
CA VAL A 8 12.80 -18.20 0.89
C VAL A 8 12.39 -16.78 0.47
N HIS A 9 13.30 -15.81 0.58
CA HIS A 9 13.10 -14.46 0.08
C HIS A 9 12.86 -14.46 -1.43
N ASN A 10 13.76 -15.07 -2.20
CA ASN A 10 13.63 -15.20 -3.67
C ASN A 10 12.35 -15.96 -4.10
N LEU A 11 11.97 -17.03 -3.36
CA LEU A 11 10.70 -17.72 -3.61
C LEU A 11 9.49 -16.85 -3.30
N SER A 12 9.59 -16.04 -2.25
CA SER A 12 8.54 -15.09 -1.88
C SER A 12 8.38 -14.00 -2.93
N ASP A 13 9.47 -13.49 -3.49
CA ASP A 13 9.43 -12.49 -4.57
C ASP A 13 8.74 -13.05 -5.82
N PHE A 14 9.07 -14.28 -6.21
CA PHE A 14 8.38 -14.95 -7.31
C PHE A 14 6.88 -15.13 -6.99
N SER A 15 6.55 -15.59 -5.79
CA SER A 15 5.15 -15.74 -5.35
C SER A 15 4.41 -14.41 -5.34
N SER A 16 5.09 -13.33 -4.94
CA SER A 16 4.57 -11.95 -4.95
C SER A 16 4.21 -11.50 -6.35
N LEU A 17 5.06 -11.80 -7.34
CA LEU A 17 4.79 -11.48 -8.75
C LEU A 17 3.56 -12.24 -9.27
N VAL A 18 3.43 -13.53 -8.93
CA VAL A 18 2.25 -14.33 -9.31
C VAL A 18 0.98 -13.78 -8.66
N ILE A 19 1.02 -13.48 -7.36
CA ILE A 19 -0.10 -12.91 -6.63
C ILE A 19 -0.50 -11.56 -7.21
N ALA A 20 0.48 -10.68 -7.50
CA ALA A 20 0.25 -9.37 -8.11
C ALA A 20 -0.36 -9.50 -9.51
N TYR A 21 0.14 -10.42 -10.34
CA TYR A 21 -0.41 -10.68 -11.66
C TYR A 21 -1.87 -11.15 -11.60
N VAL A 22 -2.19 -12.09 -10.71
CA VAL A 22 -3.57 -12.58 -10.51
C VAL A 22 -4.46 -11.43 -10.02
N ALA A 23 -3.99 -10.62 -9.09
CA ALA A 23 -4.73 -9.48 -8.56
C ALA A 23 -4.99 -8.41 -9.64
N ASP A 24 -4.00 -8.09 -10.47
CA ASP A 24 -4.16 -7.18 -11.63
C ASP A 24 -5.21 -7.74 -12.61
N ARG A 25 -5.16 -9.03 -12.89
CA ARG A 25 -6.13 -9.70 -13.76
C ARG A 25 -7.57 -9.63 -13.20
N ILE A 26 -7.71 -9.78 -11.88
CA ILE A 26 -9.00 -9.63 -11.19
C ILE A 26 -9.43 -8.17 -11.17
N GLY A 27 -8.52 -7.24 -10.88
CA GLY A 27 -8.78 -5.80 -10.82
C GLY A 27 -9.25 -5.18 -12.15
N ARG A 28 -8.89 -5.80 -13.28
CA ARG A 28 -9.31 -5.39 -14.63
C ARG A 28 -10.70 -5.91 -15.03
N ARG A 29 -11.37 -6.70 -14.18
CA ARG A 29 -12.74 -7.13 -14.47
C ARG A 29 -13.68 -5.93 -14.48
N GLU A 30 -14.65 -5.96 -15.39
CA GLU A 30 -15.65 -4.93 -15.53
C GLU A 30 -16.48 -4.75 -14.26
N VAL A 31 -16.94 -3.54 -14.05
CA VAL A 31 -17.89 -3.20 -12.99
C VAL A 31 -19.20 -3.95 -13.22
N CYS A 32 -19.83 -4.39 -12.15
CA CYS A 32 -21.11 -5.08 -12.20
C CYS A 32 -22.02 -4.62 -11.06
N ALA A 33 -23.29 -4.99 -11.10
CA ALA A 33 -24.25 -4.57 -10.09
C ALA A 33 -23.87 -4.96 -8.66
N ALA A 34 -23.14 -6.08 -8.48
CA ALA A 34 -22.65 -6.51 -7.17
C ALA A 34 -21.39 -5.75 -6.71
N ASN A 35 -20.58 -5.25 -7.66
CA ASN A 35 -19.31 -4.56 -7.40
C ASN A 35 -19.23 -3.30 -8.26
N THR A 36 -19.87 -2.22 -7.82
CA THR A 36 -20.00 -0.97 -8.57
C THR A 36 -18.69 -0.20 -8.74
N PHE A 37 -17.71 -0.38 -7.86
CA PHE A 37 -16.32 0.07 -8.04
C PHE A 37 -15.44 -0.97 -8.75
N GLY A 38 -16.01 -2.11 -9.15
CA GLY A 38 -15.27 -3.25 -9.68
C GLY A 38 -14.44 -3.95 -8.61
N TYR A 39 -13.38 -4.64 -9.04
CA TYR A 39 -12.49 -5.41 -8.17
C TYR A 39 -11.17 -4.68 -7.90
N LYS A 40 -11.19 -3.34 -7.94
CA LYS A 40 -9.97 -2.51 -7.80
C LYS A 40 -9.19 -2.77 -6.50
N ARG A 41 -9.87 -3.19 -5.42
CA ARG A 41 -9.21 -3.54 -4.15
C ARG A 41 -8.54 -4.91 -4.14
N ALA A 42 -8.64 -5.70 -5.21
CA ALA A 42 -7.97 -7.00 -5.28
C ALA A 42 -6.44 -6.88 -5.14
N GLU A 43 -5.84 -5.80 -5.68
CA GLU A 43 -4.41 -5.51 -5.54
C GLU A 43 -4.00 -5.24 -4.08
N ILE A 44 -4.85 -4.56 -3.32
CA ILE A 44 -4.60 -4.26 -1.89
C ILE A 44 -4.69 -5.54 -1.06
N LEU A 45 -5.69 -6.38 -1.32
CA LEU A 45 -5.82 -7.69 -0.67
C LEU A 45 -4.63 -8.59 -0.99
N ALA A 46 -4.18 -8.59 -2.24
CA ALA A 46 -2.99 -9.31 -2.66
C ALA A 46 -1.73 -8.83 -1.92
N ALA A 47 -1.56 -7.52 -1.77
CA ALA A 47 -0.47 -6.94 -0.98
C ALA A 47 -0.53 -7.38 0.49
N VAL A 48 -1.72 -7.37 1.13
CA VAL A 48 -1.90 -7.85 2.50
C VAL A 48 -1.53 -9.33 2.65
N VAL A 49 -1.99 -10.18 1.73
CA VAL A 49 -1.66 -11.61 1.74
C VAL A 49 -0.15 -11.80 1.62
N ASN A 50 0.48 -11.13 0.66
CA ASN A 50 1.91 -11.23 0.42
C ASN A 50 2.74 -10.78 1.65
N VAL A 51 2.44 -9.61 2.19
CA VAL A 51 3.12 -9.07 3.38
C VAL A 51 2.91 -9.97 4.59
N THR A 52 1.72 -10.55 4.77
CA THR A 52 1.45 -11.49 5.86
C THR A 52 2.31 -12.75 5.74
N LEU A 53 2.45 -13.30 4.54
CA LEU A 53 3.34 -14.45 4.29
C LEU A 53 4.80 -14.11 4.61
N LEU A 54 5.27 -12.93 4.16
CA LEU A 54 6.64 -12.45 4.46
C LEU A 54 6.88 -12.29 5.96
N LEU A 55 5.91 -11.75 6.72
CA LEU A 55 6.01 -11.64 8.17
C LEU A 55 6.09 -13.01 8.86
N ILE A 56 5.28 -13.98 8.43
CA ILE A 56 5.34 -15.35 8.94
C ILE A 56 6.72 -15.96 8.69
N ILE A 57 7.25 -15.78 7.49
CA ILE A 57 8.59 -16.24 7.12
C ILE A 57 9.67 -15.56 7.98
N ALA A 58 9.61 -14.24 8.15
CA ALA A 58 10.57 -13.50 8.97
C ALA A 58 10.55 -13.98 10.44
N LEU A 59 9.37 -14.21 11.01
CA LEU A 59 9.23 -14.78 12.36
C LEU A 59 9.80 -16.20 12.44
N PHE A 60 9.58 -17.03 11.44
CA PHE A 60 10.18 -18.36 11.36
C PHE A 60 11.71 -18.33 11.28
N ILE A 61 12.27 -17.39 10.51
CA ILE A 61 13.73 -17.15 10.42
C ILE A 61 14.27 -16.76 11.82
N ILE A 62 13.60 -15.85 12.53
CA ILE A 62 13.98 -15.44 13.89
C ILE A 62 13.96 -16.65 14.84
N TYR A 63 12.88 -17.41 14.83
CA TYR A 63 12.75 -18.60 15.68
C TYR A 63 13.89 -19.61 15.42
N LYS A 64 14.15 -19.93 14.17
CA LYS A 64 15.20 -20.86 13.78
C LYS A 64 16.61 -20.30 14.02
N GLY A 65 16.81 -19.00 13.86
CA GLY A 65 18.07 -18.32 14.19
C GLY A 65 18.35 -18.39 15.70
N TYR A 66 17.33 -18.20 16.54
CA TYR A 66 17.42 -18.31 17.99
C TYR A 66 17.76 -19.77 18.42
N GLU A 67 17.07 -20.78 17.85
CA GLU A 67 17.34 -22.20 18.12
C GLU A 67 18.82 -22.54 17.81
N ARG A 68 19.36 -22.02 16.71
CA ARG A 68 20.76 -22.25 16.32
C ARG A 68 21.78 -21.48 17.15
N LEU A 69 21.43 -20.35 17.72
CA LEU A 69 22.30 -19.67 18.69
C LEU A 69 22.48 -20.49 19.96
N LEU A 70 21.40 -21.14 20.42
CA LEU A 70 21.46 -22.01 21.61
C LEU A 70 22.13 -23.34 21.34
N HIS A 71 21.92 -23.90 20.16
CA HIS A 71 22.45 -25.20 19.72
C HIS A 71 23.18 -25.05 18.38
N PRO A 72 24.42 -24.52 18.39
CA PRO A 72 25.19 -24.31 17.16
C PRO A 72 25.37 -25.62 16.40
N GLN A 73 24.92 -25.66 15.16
CA GLN A 73 25.13 -26.80 14.27
C GLN A 73 26.15 -26.42 13.21
N PRO A 74 27.01 -27.36 12.79
CA PRO A 74 27.97 -27.10 11.72
C PRO A 74 27.25 -26.74 10.43
N VAL A 75 27.68 -25.67 9.80
CA VAL A 75 27.17 -25.17 8.53
C VAL A 75 28.32 -25.34 7.51
N GLU A 76 28.00 -25.91 6.37
CA GLU A 76 28.94 -25.96 5.25
C GLU A 76 29.12 -24.58 4.65
N GLY A 77 30.09 -23.81 5.18
CA GLY A 77 30.35 -22.44 4.76
C GLY A 77 30.63 -22.32 3.24
N THR A 78 31.19 -23.37 2.62
CA THR A 78 31.41 -23.40 1.17
C THR A 78 30.11 -23.35 0.38
N ILE A 79 29.11 -24.15 0.76
CA ILE A 79 27.81 -24.17 0.08
C ILE A 79 27.13 -22.82 0.25
N VAL A 80 27.15 -22.27 1.48
CA VAL A 80 26.56 -20.92 1.78
C VAL A 80 27.25 -19.85 0.91
N ALA A 81 28.58 -19.83 0.87
CA ALA A 81 29.34 -18.85 0.11
C ALA A 81 29.09 -18.96 -1.41
N VAL A 82 29.06 -20.16 -1.97
CA VAL A 82 28.85 -20.36 -3.41
C VAL A 82 27.43 -19.93 -3.83
N LEU A 83 26.39 -20.35 -3.08
CA LEU A 83 25.03 -20.00 -3.41
C LEU A 83 24.76 -18.51 -3.22
N ALA A 84 25.29 -17.89 -2.16
CA ALA A 84 25.22 -16.45 -1.95
C ALA A 84 25.95 -15.67 -3.05
N LEU A 85 27.10 -16.17 -3.53
CA LEU A 85 27.82 -15.56 -4.65
C LEU A 85 27.01 -15.61 -5.95
N VAL A 86 26.33 -16.72 -6.22
CA VAL A 86 25.44 -16.85 -7.39
C VAL A 86 24.27 -15.88 -7.28
N GLY A 87 23.59 -15.79 -6.13
CA GLY A 87 22.52 -14.83 -5.88
C GLY A 87 22.98 -13.39 -6.03
N PHE A 88 24.11 -13.04 -5.42
CA PHE A 88 24.74 -11.73 -5.58
C PHE A 88 25.03 -11.40 -7.04
N ALA A 89 25.67 -12.32 -7.77
CA ALA A 89 26.03 -12.11 -9.17
C ALA A 89 24.81 -11.93 -10.07
N ALA A 90 23.74 -12.69 -9.84
CA ALA A 90 22.47 -12.57 -10.58
C ALA A 90 21.80 -11.21 -10.33
N ASN A 91 21.66 -10.80 -9.07
CA ASN A 91 21.01 -9.54 -8.69
C ASN A 91 21.88 -8.33 -9.11
N ALA A 92 23.19 -8.35 -8.86
CA ALA A 92 24.11 -7.30 -9.26
C ALA A 92 24.19 -7.17 -10.80
N GLY A 93 24.20 -8.30 -11.52
CA GLY A 93 24.13 -8.32 -12.99
C GLY A 93 22.85 -7.67 -13.51
N SER A 94 21.70 -8.00 -12.90
CA SER A 94 20.41 -7.39 -13.23
C SER A 94 20.41 -5.88 -12.98
N VAL A 95 20.98 -5.42 -11.85
CA VAL A 95 21.16 -3.99 -11.54
C VAL A 95 22.00 -3.31 -12.62
N LEU A 96 23.09 -3.90 -13.04
CA LEU A 96 23.97 -3.32 -14.09
C LEU A 96 23.25 -3.19 -15.43
N ILE A 97 22.42 -4.16 -15.79
CA ILE A 97 21.61 -4.13 -17.04
C ILE A 97 20.54 -3.04 -16.96
N LEU A 98 19.77 -3.01 -15.87
CA LEU A 98 18.61 -2.13 -15.74
C LEU A 98 18.95 -0.66 -15.42
N ARG A 99 20.14 -0.37 -14.88
CA ARG A 99 20.54 0.99 -14.45
C ARG A 99 20.44 2.05 -15.54
N HIS A 100 20.59 1.67 -16.80
CA HIS A 100 20.53 2.60 -17.93
C HIS A 100 19.09 3.07 -18.17
N ASP A 101 18.15 2.13 -18.18
CA ASP A 101 16.73 2.40 -18.46
C ASP A 101 15.97 2.95 -17.26
N ALA A 102 16.56 2.85 -16.05
CA ALA A 102 15.97 3.38 -14.81
C ALA A 102 15.93 4.93 -14.74
N LYS A 103 16.68 5.63 -15.62
CA LYS A 103 16.72 7.10 -15.62
C LYS A 103 15.38 7.71 -16.02
N ASP A 104 14.66 7.06 -16.93
CA ASP A 104 13.46 7.61 -17.56
C ASP A 104 12.17 6.88 -17.18
N ASN A 105 12.26 5.81 -16.36
CA ASN A 105 11.11 4.98 -16.00
C ASN A 105 11.07 4.65 -14.49
N LEU A 106 10.06 5.20 -13.81
CA LEU A 106 9.86 5.01 -12.36
C LEU A 106 9.68 3.54 -11.96
N ASN A 107 9.03 2.72 -12.79
CA ASN A 107 8.84 1.30 -12.51
C ASN A 107 10.17 0.55 -12.56
N ILE A 108 11.01 0.84 -13.56
CA ILE A 108 12.35 0.26 -13.68
C ILE A 108 13.23 0.71 -12.52
N ARG A 109 13.09 1.96 -12.09
CA ARG A 109 13.79 2.49 -10.91
C ARG A 109 13.40 1.75 -9.63
N GLY A 110 12.11 1.44 -9.44
CA GLY A 110 11.64 0.62 -8.31
C GLY A 110 12.23 -0.79 -8.32
N ALA A 111 12.19 -1.47 -9.48
CA ALA A 111 12.81 -2.78 -9.65
C ALA A 111 14.33 -2.76 -9.41
N LEU A 112 15.01 -1.70 -9.83
CA LEU A 112 16.46 -1.54 -9.61
C LEU A 112 16.79 -1.40 -8.12
N TYR A 113 16.01 -0.62 -7.36
CA TYR A 113 16.19 -0.53 -5.90
C TYR A 113 15.97 -1.88 -5.20
N HIS A 114 14.95 -2.63 -5.62
CA HIS A 114 14.67 -3.97 -5.08
C HIS A 114 15.87 -4.91 -5.34
N LEU A 115 16.30 -5.05 -6.59
CA LEU A 115 17.44 -5.89 -6.96
C LEU A 115 18.76 -5.48 -6.28
N ALA A 116 18.97 -4.17 -6.06
CA ALA A 116 20.13 -3.69 -5.32
C ALA A 116 20.07 -4.08 -3.84
N THR A 117 18.89 -4.06 -3.22
CA THR A 117 18.68 -4.52 -1.85
C THR A 117 18.93 -6.03 -1.73
N ASP A 118 18.47 -6.83 -2.70
CA ASP A 118 18.69 -8.27 -2.75
C ASP A 118 20.18 -8.62 -2.96
N ALA A 119 20.87 -7.86 -3.79
CA ALA A 119 22.33 -8.00 -3.95
C ALA A 119 23.07 -7.70 -2.62
N LEU A 120 22.65 -6.67 -1.86
CA LEU A 120 23.22 -6.35 -0.56
C LEU A 120 22.97 -7.44 0.49
N THR A 121 21.77 -8.02 0.52
CA THR A 121 21.47 -9.14 1.43
C THR A 121 22.28 -10.38 1.08
N SER A 122 22.37 -10.74 -0.20
CA SER A 122 23.22 -11.85 -0.68
C SER A 122 24.70 -11.62 -0.38
N LEU A 123 25.18 -10.36 -0.46
CA LEU A 123 26.55 -10.01 -0.06
C LEU A 123 26.76 -10.22 1.45
N GLY A 124 25.79 -9.89 2.28
CA GLY A 124 25.81 -10.16 3.72
C GLY A 124 25.92 -11.66 4.04
N VAL A 125 25.13 -12.48 3.32
CA VAL A 125 25.17 -13.96 3.43
C VAL A 125 26.51 -14.51 2.97
N LEU A 126 27.07 -13.98 1.88
CA LEU A 126 28.40 -14.34 1.38
C LEU A 126 29.48 -14.03 2.43
N ALA A 127 29.44 -12.84 3.02
CA ALA A 127 30.37 -12.47 4.08
C ALA A 127 30.27 -13.43 5.29
N ALA A 128 29.05 -13.83 5.71
CA ALA A 128 28.88 -14.85 6.73
C ALA A 128 29.53 -16.19 6.36
N GLY A 129 29.30 -16.66 5.13
CA GLY A 129 29.90 -17.90 4.62
C GLY A 129 31.42 -17.87 4.66
N LEU A 130 32.03 -16.75 4.24
CA LEU A 130 33.48 -16.56 4.28
C LEU A 130 34.04 -16.51 5.71
N VAL A 131 33.37 -15.86 6.63
CA VAL A 131 33.76 -15.85 8.06
C VAL A 131 33.67 -17.26 8.65
N ILE A 132 32.63 -18.04 8.35
CA ILE A 132 32.51 -19.43 8.81
C ILE A 132 33.68 -20.28 8.26
N LEU A 133 34.00 -20.12 6.98
CA LEU A 133 35.13 -20.85 6.36
C LEU A 133 36.46 -20.50 7.00
N ALA A 134 36.72 -19.24 7.33
CA ALA A 134 37.97 -18.76 7.88
C ALA A 134 38.15 -19.06 9.37
N THR A 135 37.06 -18.99 10.15
CA THR A 135 37.12 -19.00 11.62
C THR A 135 36.41 -20.17 12.27
N GLY A 136 35.52 -20.88 11.56
CA GLY A 136 34.60 -21.86 12.13
C GLY A 136 33.54 -21.27 13.09
N TRP A 137 33.34 -19.93 13.06
CA TRP A 137 32.41 -19.27 13.97
C TRP A 137 30.99 -19.29 13.41
N TYR A 138 30.25 -20.37 13.69
CA TYR A 138 28.89 -20.61 13.19
C TYR A 138 27.82 -19.61 13.64
N PRO A 139 27.88 -18.95 14.84
CA PRO A 139 26.85 -18.00 15.26
C PRO A 139 26.65 -16.81 14.33
N ILE A 140 27.62 -16.46 13.50
CA ILE A 140 27.53 -15.38 12.50
C ILE A 140 26.35 -15.55 11.52
N ASP A 141 26.06 -16.81 11.14
CA ASP A 141 24.92 -17.17 10.27
C ASP A 141 23.57 -16.77 10.91
N SER A 142 23.42 -17.00 12.20
CA SER A 142 22.22 -16.61 12.94
C SER A 142 22.13 -15.09 13.12
N LEU A 143 23.21 -14.40 13.40
CA LEU A 143 23.23 -12.96 13.54
C LEU A 143 22.85 -12.24 12.25
N ILE A 144 23.38 -12.68 11.11
CA ILE A 144 23.01 -12.11 9.80
C ILE A 144 21.55 -12.41 9.47
N SER A 145 21.06 -13.62 9.78
CA SER A 145 19.65 -13.98 9.60
C SER A 145 18.73 -13.06 10.41
N PHE A 146 19.08 -12.68 11.64
CA PHE A 146 18.31 -11.70 12.42
C PHE A 146 18.29 -10.32 11.78
N VAL A 147 19.45 -9.85 11.29
CA VAL A 147 19.51 -8.57 10.59
C VAL A 147 18.58 -8.56 9.37
N ILE A 148 18.65 -9.60 8.54
CA ILE A 148 17.79 -9.75 7.36
C ILE A 148 16.31 -9.79 7.78
N ALA A 149 15.93 -10.57 8.79
CA ALA A 149 14.56 -10.66 9.26
C ALA A 149 14.02 -9.29 9.76
N VAL A 150 14.84 -8.50 10.47
CA VAL A 150 14.46 -7.15 10.93
C VAL A 150 14.20 -6.22 9.73
N PHE A 151 15.04 -6.27 8.68
CA PHE A 151 14.82 -5.50 7.45
C PHE A 151 13.52 -5.90 6.75
N ILE A 152 13.24 -7.20 6.64
CA ILE A 152 11.99 -7.71 6.07
C ILE A 152 10.80 -7.20 6.87
N ILE A 153 10.80 -7.33 8.19
CA ILE A 153 9.71 -6.86 9.06
C ILE A 153 9.47 -5.35 8.90
N LYS A 154 10.55 -4.55 8.85
CA LYS A 154 10.44 -3.10 8.66
C LYS A 154 9.79 -2.75 7.32
N GLY A 155 10.23 -3.35 6.22
CA GLY A 155 9.63 -3.13 4.90
C GLY A 155 8.16 -3.56 4.84
N CYS A 156 7.85 -4.72 5.41
CA CYS A 156 6.48 -5.24 5.52
C CYS A 156 5.56 -4.31 6.33
N TRP A 157 6.07 -3.67 7.39
CA TRP A 157 5.29 -2.83 8.27
C TRP A 157 4.71 -1.60 7.56
N ASP A 158 5.49 -0.96 6.71
CA ASP A 158 5.05 0.23 5.98
C ASP A 158 3.98 -0.12 4.93
N ILE A 159 4.19 -1.21 4.18
CA ILE A 159 3.20 -1.70 3.20
C ILE A 159 1.91 -2.14 3.92
N MET A 160 2.02 -2.82 5.06
CA MET A 160 0.85 -3.25 5.84
C MET A 160 0.03 -2.05 6.34
N LYS A 161 0.68 -1.00 6.85
CA LYS A 161 -0.01 0.23 7.27
C LYS A 161 -0.76 0.87 6.12
N GLU A 162 -0.13 0.99 4.95
CA GLU A 162 -0.75 1.56 3.77
C GLU A 162 -1.95 0.74 3.31
N ALA A 163 -1.79 -0.58 3.21
CA ALA A 163 -2.87 -1.48 2.82
C ALA A 163 -4.06 -1.42 3.80
N VAL A 164 -3.80 -1.43 5.10
CA VAL A 164 -4.83 -1.28 6.13
C VAL A 164 -5.52 0.08 6.02
N ASN A 165 -4.77 1.17 5.82
CA ASN A 165 -5.35 2.50 5.61
C ASN A 165 -6.34 2.51 4.43
N VAL A 166 -5.98 1.91 3.30
CA VAL A 166 -6.87 1.80 2.13
C VAL A 166 -8.12 0.96 2.43
N LEU A 167 -7.96 -0.18 3.12
CA LEU A 167 -9.08 -1.05 3.49
C LEU A 167 -10.05 -0.39 4.47
N MET A 168 -9.52 0.44 5.37
CA MET A 168 -10.30 1.21 6.36
C MET A 168 -10.89 2.50 5.80
N ASN A 169 -10.80 2.75 4.48
CA ASN A 169 -11.20 4.00 3.83
C ASN A 169 -10.53 5.24 4.44
N GLY A 170 -9.28 5.09 4.89
CA GLY A 170 -8.50 6.19 5.43
C GLY A 170 -8.13 7.21 4.34
N THR A 171 -7.85 8.44 4.79
CA THR A 171 -7.34 9.49 3.91
C THR A 171 -6.02 9.04 3.26
N PRO A 172 -5.87 9.23 1.92
CA PRO A 172 -4.64 8.93 1.22
C PRO A 172 -3.45 9.67 1.82
N TYR A 173 -2.29 9.00 1.92
CA TYR A 173 -1.07 9.65 2.40
C TYR A 173 -0.69 10.83 1.49
N GLY A 174 -0.32 11.95 2.12
CA GLY A 174 0.06 13.18 1.41
C GLY A 174 -1.10 14.12 1.09
N LEU A 175 -2.36 13.72 1.27
CA LEU A 175 -3.50 14.63 1.14
C LEU A 175 -3.86 15.25 2.50
N ASN A 176 -4.05 16.56 2.50
CA ASN A 176 -4.55 17.31 3.64
C ASN A 176 -5.96 17.83 3.35
N VAL A 177 -6.96 17.29 4.08
CA VAL A 177 -8.38 17.61 3.88
C VAL A 177 -8.65 19.11 4.11
N HIS A 178 -7.98 19.74 5.07
CA HIS A 178 -8.12 21.18 5.31
C HIS A 178 -7.60 21.99 4.13
N HIS A 179 -6.48 21.60 3.55
CA HIS A 179 -5.92 22.28 2.38
C HIS A 179 -6.83 22.12 1.15
N ILE A 180 -7.42 20.92 0.96
CA ILE A 180 -8.41 20.71 -0.11
C ILE A 180 -9.59 21.66 0.08
N LYS A 181 -10.15 21.76 1.29
CA LYS A 181 -11.25 22.68 1.61
C LYS A 181 -10.88 24.13 1.27
N GLU A 182 -9.73 24.63 1.76
CA GLU A 182 -9.26 26.00 1.51
C GLU A 182 -9.11 26.30 0.01
N GLU A 183 -8.60 25.35 -0.76
CA GLU A 183 -8.45 25.52 -2.19
C GLU A 183 -9.78 25.51 -2.96
N LEU A 184 -10.74 24.68 -2.54
CA LEU A 184 -12.06 24.64 -3.14
C LEU A 184 -12.87 25.90 -2.81
N GLU A 185 -12.73 26.46 -1.62
CA GLU A 185 -13.41 27.71 -1.20
C GLU A 185 -12.90 28.95 -1.95
N LYS A 186 -11.72 28.90 -2.59
CA LYS A 186 -11.24 29.97 -3.47
C LYS A 186 -11.97 30.01 -4.83
N ILE A 187 -12.75 28.99 -5.16
CA ILE A 187 -13.52 28.94 -6.41
C ILE A 187 -14.72 29.89 -6.26
N GLU A 188 -14.81 30.87 -7.16
CA GLU A 188 -15.93 31.81 -7.19
C GLU A 188 -17.28 31.07 -7.28
N GLY A 189 -18.19 31.35 -6.36
CA GLY A 189 -19.47 30.70 -6.23
C GLY A 189 -19.54 29.60 -5.16
N VAL A 190 -18.42 29.17 -4.58
CA VAL A 190 -18.36 28.28 -3.42
C VAL A 190 -18.34 29.13 -2.15
N ALA A 191 -19.32 28.95 -1.27
CA ALA A 191 -19.40 29.68 -0.02
C ALA A 191 -18.78 28.93 1.16
N ASP A 192 -18.88 27.61 1.20
CA ASP A 192 -18.28 26.74 2.22
C ASP A 192 -18.22 25.30 1.72
N ILE A 193 -17.28 24.53 2.26
CA ILE A 193 -17.15 23.08 2.04
C ILE A 193 -17.20 22.38 3.40
N HIS A 194 -18.06 21.37 3.50
CA HIS A 194 -18.20 20.58 4.72
C HIS A 194 -18.53 19.11 4.41
N HIS A 195 -18.63 18.25 5.42
CA HIS A 195 -18.92 16.83 5.30
C HIS A 195 -17.97 16.15 4.31
N VAL A 196 -16.67 16.36 4.49
CA VAL A 196 -15.65 15.88 3.55
C VAL A 196 -15.25 14.46 3.88
N HIS A 197 -15.32 13.59 2.89
CA HIS A 197 -14.75 12.24 2.89
C HIS A 197 -13.79 12.09 1.74
N VAL A 198 -12.62 11.52 1.99
CA VAL A 198 -11.64 11.20 0.96
C VAL A 198 -11.01 9.85 1.27
N TRP A 199 -10.96 8.96 0.29
CA TRP A 199 -10.45 7.61 0.47
C TRP A 199 -9.90 7.03 -0.82
N ASN A 200 -9.00 6.04 -0.69
CA ASN A 200 -8.52 5.28 -1.82
C ASN A 200 -9.52 4.20 -2.23
N VAL A 201 -9.86 4.14 -3.50
CA VAL A 201 -10.57 3.02 -4.13
C VAL A 201 -9.56 1.95 -4.56
N SER A 202 -8.38 2.38 -5.05
CA SER A 202 -7.24 1.54 -5.42
C SER A 202 -5.94 2.31 -5.16
N SER A 203 -4.78 1.71 -5.48
CA SER A 203 -3.48 2.42 -5.41
C SER A 203 -3.40 3.66 -6.32
N LYS A 204 -4.28 3.76 -7.33
CA LYS A 204 -4.25 4.81 -8.36
C LYS A 204 -5.51 5.66 -8.43
N SER A 205 -6.57 5.31 -7.71
CA SER A 205 -7.88 5.95 -7.80
C SER A 205 -8.32 6.43 -6.44
N ILE A 206 -8.61 7.73 -6.34
CA ILE A 206 -9.02 8.42 -5.12
C ILE A 206 -10.45 8.89 -5.30
N ALA A 207 -11.34 8.47 -4.39
CA ALA A 207 -12.68 8.98 -4.29
C ALA A 207 -12.77 10.11 -3.26
N PHE A 208 -13.68 11.02 -3.52
CA PHE A 208 -13.94 12.19 -2.70
C PHE A 208 -15.45 12.44 -2.63
N ALA A 209 -15.97 12.77 -1.48
CA ALA A 209 -17.34 13.23 -1.32
C ALA A 209 -17.36 14.46 -0.41
N CYS A 210 -18.14 15.46 -0.76
CA CYS A 210 -18.35 16.63 0.09
C CYS A 210 -19.70 17.30 -0.19
N HIS A 211 -20.11 18.15 0.75
CA HIS A 211 -21.19 19.10 0.56
C HIS A 211 -20.61 20.48 0.25
N VAL A 212 -21.18 21.12 -0.74
CA VAL A 212 -20.75 22.43 -1.28
C VAL A 212 -21.90 23.44 -1.08
N ILE A 213 -21.67 24.44 -0.24
CA ILE A 213 -22.64 25.53 -0.04
C ILE A 213 -22.49 26.54 -1.18
N VAL A 214 -23.60 26.82 -1.82
CA VAL A 214 -23.70 27.80 -2.91
C VAL A 214 -24.92 28.74 -2.70
N ALA A 215 -24.88 29.90 -3.34
CA ALA A 215 -26.10 30.75 -3.39
C ALA A 215 -27.19 30.05 -4.20
N ASP A 216 -28.46 30.42 -3.92
CA ASP A 216 -29.61 29.95 -4.71
C ASP A 216 -29.46 30.39 -6.18
N GLN A 217 -29.37 29.41 -7.09
CA GLN A 217 -29.10 29.64 -8.51
C GLN A 217 -29.65 28.50 -9.36
N MET A 218 -29.69 28.72 -10.68
CA MET A 218 -30.12 27.69 -11.62
C MET A 218 -29.16 26.48 -11.63
N LEU A 219 -29.73 25.28 -11.76
CA LEU A 219 -28.96 24.03 -11.81
C LEU A 219 -27.87 24.04 -12.91
N SER A 220 -28.14 24.68 -14.06
CA SER A 220 -27.14 24.83 -15.14
C SER A 220 -25.90 25.63 -14.73
N THR A 221 -26.06 26.61 -13.83
CA THR A 221 -24.92 27.35 -13.25
C THR A 221 -24.15 26.48 -12.23
N VAL A 222 -24.88 25.69 -11.45
CA VAL A 222 -24.29 24.72 -10.53
C VAL A 222 -23.47 23.67 -11.27
N ASP A 223 -23.92 23.19 -12.44
CA ASP A 223 -23.18 22.21 -13.26
C ASP A 223 -21.82 22.77 -13.74
N GLN A 224 -21.78 24.06 -14.13
CA GLN A 224 -20.52 24.73 -14.51
C GLN A 224 -19.58 24.86 -13.30
N LEU A 225 -20.13 25.16 -12.12
CA LEU A 225 -19.36 25.23 -10.88
C LEU A 225 -18.83 23.83 -10.50
N ALA A 226 -19.67 22.79 -10.62
CA ALA A 226 -19.29 21.41 -10.38
C ALA A 226 -18.11 20.96 -11.27
N GLN A 227 -18.10 21.38 -12.54
CA GLN A 227 -17.00 21.08 -13.45
C GLN A 227 -15.70 21.74 -12.97
N ARG A 228 -15.72 23.02 -12.59
CA ARG A 228 -14.54 23.72 -12.06
C ARG A 228 -14.00 23.07 -10.80
N VAL A 229 -14.88 22.63 -9.90
CA VAL A 229 -14.50 21.91 -8.68
C VAL A 229 -13.84 20.56 -9.03
N ARG A 230 -14.42 19.79 -9.96
CA ARG A 230 -13.85 18.50 -10.41
C ARG A 230 -12.48 18.67 -11.06
N GLU A 231 -12.33 19.65 -11.94
CA GLU A 231 -11.06 19.95 -12.60
C GLU A 231 -9.98 20.30 -11.58
N LYS A 232 -10.29 21.13 -10.58
CA LYS A 232 -9.34 21.49 -9.53
C LYS A 232 -8.98 20.30 -8.66
N LEU A 233 -9.96 19.47 -8.26
CA LEU A 233 -9.73 18.24 -7.50
C LEU A 233 -8.82 17.26 -8.26
N PHE A 234 -9.01 17.13 -9.56
CA PHE A 234 -8.18 16.26 -10.40
C PHE A 234 -6.77 16.82 -10.61
N CYS A 235 -6.65 18.08 -11.02
CA CYS A 235 -5.36 18.67 -11.42
C CYS A 235 -4.42 18.91 -10.22
N GLU A 236 -4.96 19.33 -9.06
CA GLU A 236 -4.14 19.69 -7.90
C GLU A 236 -3.96 18.54 -6.91
N PHE A 237 -4.98 17.67 -6.76
CA PHE A 237 -5.00 16.64 -5.72
C PHE A 237 -5.04 15.20 -6.27
N GLY A 238 -5.15 15.02 -7.60
CA GLY A 238 -5.22 13.70 -8.22
C GLY A 238 -6.50 12.92 -7.89
N ILE A 239 -7.56 13.61 -7.46
CA ILE A 239 -8.84 13.01 -7.11
C ILE A 239 -9.66 12.79 -8.39
N ASP A 240 -9.84 11.53 -8.77
CA ASP A 240 -10.45 11.13 -10.04
C ASP A 240 -11.94 10.75 -9.93
N HIS A 241 -12.44 10.52 -8.71
CA HIS A 241 -13.84 10.12 -8.49
C HIS A 241 -14.55 11.01 -7.44
N PRO A 242 -14.81 12.30 -7.74
CA PRO A 242 -15.50 13.19 -6.83
C PRO A 242 -17.03 13.08 -6.93
N THR A 243 -17.71 13.01 -5.79
CA THR A 243 -19.16 13.15 -5.62
C THR A 243 -19.43 14.44 -4.87
N LEU A 244 -20.17 15.37 -5.48
CA LEU A 244 -20.44 16.68 -4.94
C LEU A 244 -21.95 16.81 -4.67
N GLN A 245 -22.32 17.14 -3.44
CA GLN A 245 -23.68 17.50 -3.08
C GLN A 245 -23.76 19.02 -2.88
N PHE A 246 -24.58 19.69 -3.68
CA PHE A 246 -24.76 21.14 -3.59
C PHE A 246 -25.93 21.47 -2.67
N GLU A 247 -25.72 22.47 -1.79
CA GLU A 247 -26.67 22.91 -0.79
C GLU A 247 -26.73 24.45 -0.78
N THR A 248 -27.93 25.01 -0.51
CA THR A 248 -28.09 26.46 -0.39
C THR A 248 -28.05 26.94 1.08
N ARG A 249 -28.06 26.03 2.05
CA ARG A 249 -28.02 26.33 3.48
C ARG A 249 -27.04 25.43 4.19
N LYS A 250 -26.30 26.02 5.13
CA LYS A 250 -25.48 25.27 6.08
C LYS A 250 -26.33 24.97 7.32
N TYR A 251 -26.40 23.70 7.69
CA TYR A 251 -27.04 23.29 8.94
C TYR A 251 -26.11 23.61 10.12
N GLU A 252 -26.68 24.08 11.24
CA GLU A 252 -25.93 24.40 12.46
C GLU A 252 -25.24 23.12 12.99
N GLY A 253 -23.96 23.25 13.41
CA GLY A 253 -23.19 22.16 14.01
C GLY A 253 -22.48 21.22 13.01
N VAL A 254 -22.61 21.45 11.70
CA VAL A 254 -21.90 20.64 10.69
C VAL A 254 -20.50 21.19 10.48
N GLY A 255 -19.49 20.39 10.90
CA GLY A 255 -18.08 20.68 10.68
C GLY A 255 -17.54 20.10 9.37
N ILE A 256 -16.21 20.23 9.17
CA ILE A 256 -15.52 19.64 8.03
C ILE A 256 -15.68 18.11 8.02
N TYR A 257 -15.73 17.47 9.18
CA TYR A 257 -15.97 16.04 9.36
C TYR A 257 -17.35 15.79 9.95
N CYS A 258 -18.07 14.80 9.41
CA CYS A 258 -19.30 14.31 10.01
C CYS A 258 -18.99 13.38 11.20
N GLN A 259 -19.46 13.73 12.40
CA GLN A 259 -19.24 12.91 13.60
C GLN A 259 -20.32 11.82 13.81
N GLY A 260 -21.31 11.71 12.93
CA GLY A 260 -22.38 10.70 13.01
C GLY A 260 -22.72 10.10 11.67
N LEU A 261 -23.27 8.87 11.68
CA LEU A 261 -23.78 8.17 10.50
C LEU A 261 -24.97 8.92 9.84
N PHE A 262 -25.53 9.92 10.53
CA PHE A 262 -26.61 10.79 10.06
C PHE A 262 -26.29 12.20 10.56
N CYS A 263 -26.22 13.16 9.66
CA CYS A 263 -26.34 14.57 10.04
C CYS A 263 -27.69 14.72 10.69
N THR A 264 -27.75 15.10 11.97
CA THR A 264 -28.84 14.79 12.92
C THR A 264 -30.14 15.55 12.73
N ASP A 265 -30.34 16.28 11.66
CA ASP A 265 -31.57 17.08 11.46
C ASP A 265 -32.61 16.48 10.51
N MET A 266 -32.35 15.28 9.95
CA MET A 266 -33.40 14.50 9.32
C MET A 266 -33.71 13.25 10.16
N TYR A 267 -34.65 13.38 11.07
CA TYR A 267 -35.24 12.24 11.77
C TYR A 267 -35.99 11.36 10.76
N CYS A 268 -35.27 10.49 10.11
CA CYS A 268 -35.86 9.40 9.35
C CYS A 268 -35.96 8.21 10.30
N PRO A 269 -37.16 7.85 10.77
CA PRO A 269 -37.32 6.65 11.58
C PRO A 269 -36.83 5.47 10.76
N ARG A 270 -35.98 4.65 11.35
CA ARG A 270 -35.50 3.42 10.68
C ARG A 270 -36.70 2.62 10.20
N PRO A 271 -36.79 2.19 8.93
CA PRO A 271 -37.83 1.31 8.51
C PRO A 271 -37.84 0.10 9.45
N SER A 272 -38.96 -0.21 10.06
CA SER A 272 -39.16 -1.41 10.84
C SER A 272 -38.77 -2.61 9.95
N LYS A 273 -37.91 -3.50 10.46
CA LYS A 273 -37.60 -4.73 9.73
C LYS A 273 -38.91 -5.39 9.30
N PRO A 274 -39.07 -5.80 8.05
CA PRO A 274 -40.24 -6.59 7.69
C PRO A 274 -40.27 -7.83 8.60
N HIS A 275 -41.38 -8.02 9.27
CA HIS A 275 -41.62 -9.23 10.03
C HIS A 275 -41.50 -10.40 9.04
N SER A 276 -40.53 -11.30 9.28
CA SER A 276 -40.51 -12.60 8.62
C SER A 276 -41.82 -13.31 9.01
N HIS A 277 -42.73 -13.42 8.08
CA HIS A 277 -43.80 -14.40 8.18
C HIS A 277 -43.17 -15.77 7.92
N ASP A 278 -43.34 -16.65 8.90
CA ASP A 278 -43.02 -18.08 8.88
C ASP A 278 -43.55 -18.81 7.62
#